data_789354c07603c25ce3a933fcaba15bcd
#
_entry.id   789354c07603c25ce3a933fcaba15bcd
#
_cell.length_a   1.000
_cell.length_b   1.000
_cell.length_c   1.000
_cell.angle_alpha   90.00
_cell.angle_beta   90.00
_cell.angle_gamma   90.00
#
_symmetry.space_group_name_H-M   'P 1'
#
loop_
_entity.id
_entity.type
_entity.pdbx_description
1 polymer ?
#
loop_
_entity_poly.entity_id
_entity_poly.type
_entity_poly.pdbx_seq_one_letter_code
_entity_poly.pdbx_strand_id
1 'polypeptide(L)'
;MTDHFAEVNGMDFRKTYDTIPAQFDKWRPRYCDALFADVIECANIDGSKDVLEIGLGTGQATEPFLKTGCNYLAIELGEQFVEFTKNKFSSYFNFNIVQGDFENHDFDPQKFDLVFSAATIQWIPEKICFPKVYDLLKSGGTLAMFMTRTDEKTPNGVLYDEIQKVYAEHFQVETKYTCKLNYEHAVNYGFVDFNYRDWKETRVYTADQYIEYLASTQVEHITLQEPHKSNFYNGVHDAIIKAGNKIVLNDTIALYLAKKP
;
A
#
# COMPACT_ATOMS: atom_id res chain seq x y z
N MET A 1 -26.38 3.26 -1.45
CA MET A 1 -25.53 4.29 -2.06
C MET A 1 -24.52 4.68 -1.02
N THR A 2 -23.30 4.41 -1.30
CA THR A 2 -22.25 4.45 -0.28
C THR A 2 -21.26 5.52 -0.68
N ASP A 3 -21.49 6.74 -0.19
CA ASP A 3 -20.48 7.81 -0.23
C ASP A 3 -19.37 7.45 0.77
N HIS A 4 -18.54 6.47 0.43
CA HIS A 4 -17.44 6.05 1.29
C HIS A 4 -16.15 6.83 1.04
N PHE A 5 -16.09 7.57 -0.08
CA PHE A 5 -14.86 8.21 -0.51
C PHE A 5 -15.05 9.72 -0.61
N ALA A 6 -14.17 10.46 0.05
CA ALA A 6 -14.08 11.88 -0.14
C ALA A 6 -13.56 12.18 -1.56
N GLU A 7 -14.17 13.11 -2.25
CA GLU A 7 -13.59 13.74 -3.41
C GLU A 7 -12.65 14.85 -2.96
N VAL A 8 -11.43 14.86 -3.50
CA VAL A 8 -10.50 15.97 -3.37
C VAL A 8 -10.38 16.62 -4.74
N ASN A 9 -10.76 17.88 -4.84
CA ASN A 9 -10.79 18.62 -6.13
C ASN A 9 -11.61 17.93 -7.24
N GLY A 10 -12.70 17.24 -6.89
CA GLY A 10 -13.54 16.52 -7.86
C GLY A 10 -12.97 15.17 -8.32
N MET A 11 -11.92 14.69 -7.67
CA MET A 11 -11.30 13.39 -7.93
C MET A 11 -11.53 12.44 -6.75
N ASP A 12 -11.79 11.17 -7.02
CA ASP A 12 -11.78 10.11 -6.01
C ASP A 12 -10.42 10.08 -5.30
N PHE A 13 -10.44 10.28 -3.99
CA PHE A 13 -9.24 10.34 -3.15
C PHE A 13 -8.34 9.10 -3.30
N ARG A 14 -8.91 7.93 -3.58
CA ARG A 14 -8.15 6.69 -3.85
C ARG A 14 -7.24 6.78 -5.08
N LYS A 15 -7.55 7.68 -6.05
CA LYS A 15 -6.78 7.89 -7.29
C LYS A 15 -5.69 8.97 -7.16
N THR A 16 -5.51 9.56 -5.99
CA THR A 16 -4.54 10.66 -5.83
C THR A 16 -3.12 10.23 -6.21
N TYR A 17 -2.68 9.03 -5.81
CA TYR A 17 -1.36 8.52 -6.16
C TYR A 17 -1.19 8.24 -7.66
N ASP A 18 -2.27 7.92 -8.35
CA ASP A 18 -2.27 7.66 -9.80
C ASP A 18 -1.81 8.86 -10.62
N THR A 19 -1.85 10.07 -10.07
CA THR A 19 -1.39 11.30 -10.75
C THR A 19 0.14 11.42 -10.85
N ILE A 20 0.90 10.61 -10.08
CA ILE A 20 2.37 10.71 -9.95
C ILE A 20 3.08 9.34 -9.96
N PRO A 21 2.81 8.44 -10.92
CA PRO A 21 3.28 7.04 -10.84
C PRO A 21 4.80 6.90 -10.73
N ALA A 22 5.58 7.69 -11.47
CA ALA A 22 7.03 7.60 -11.46
C ALA A 22 7.64 8.02 -10.11
N GLN A 23 7.14 9.11 -9.51
CA GLN A 23 7.57 9.57 -8.20
C GLN A 23 7.14 8.58 -7.10
N PHE A 24 5.91 8.08 -7.18
CA PHE A 24 5.41 7.06 -6.28
C PHE A 24 6.27 5.79 -6.35
N ASP A 25 6.59 5.30 -7.55
CA ASP A 25 7.47 4.13 -7.70
C ASP A 25 8.85 4.35 -7.10
N LYS A 26 9.43 5.54 -7.30
CA LYS A 26 10.77 5.88 -6.79
C LYS A 26 10.83 5.89 -5.27
N TRP A 27 9.82 6.45 -4.60
CA TRP A 27 9.88 6.74 -3.17
C TRP A 27 9.08 5.81 -2.28
N ARG A 28 8.12 5.06 -2.83
CA ARG A 28 7.32 4.12 -2.03
C ARG A 28 8.22 3.05 -1.41
N PRO A 29 8.13 2.81 -0.09
CA PRO A 29 8.86 1.74 0.58
C PRO A 29 8.66 0.39 -0.09
N ARG A 30 9.72 -0.42 -0.15
CA ARG A 30 9.67 -1.80 -0.63
C ARG A 30 9.43 -2.74 0.56
N TYR A 31 9.14 -3.98 0.26
CA TYR A 31 9.00 -5.04 1.24
C TYR A 31 10.23 -5.94 1.21
N CYS A 32 10.57 -6.55 2.35
CA CYS A 32 11.71 -7.44 2.44
C CYS A 32 11.45 -8.80 1.77
N ASP A 33 12.52 -9.44 1.28
CA ASP A 33 12.44 -10.75 0.61
C ASP A 33 11.84 -11.83 1.52
N ALA A 34 12.10 -11.77 2.83
CA ALA A 34 11.58 -12.70 3.80
C ALA A 34 10.05 -12.71 3.87
N LEU A 35 9.39 -11.55 3.72
CA LEU A 35 7.93 -11.47 3.64
C LEU A 35 7.40 -12.27 2.43
N PHE A 36 8.00 -12.07 1.26
CA PHE A 36 7.57 -12.78 0.05
C PHE A 36 7.80 -14.28 0.14
N ALA A 37 8.94 -14.69 0.69
CA ALA A 37 9.24 -16.11 0.94
C ALA A 37 8.18 -16.75 1.83
N ASP A 38 7.80 -16.08 2.91
CA ASP A 38 6.78 -16.55 3.84
C ASP A 38 5.39 -16.69 3.18
N VAL A 39 4.99 -15.71 2.34
CA VAL A 39 3.70 -15.78 1.64
C VAL A 39 3.71 -16.89 0.59
N ILE A 40 4.78 -17.01 -0.20
CA ILE A 40 4.94 -18.03 -1.26
C ILE A 40 4.92 -19.43 -0.63
N GLU A 41 5.64 -19.64 0.46
CA GLU A 41 5.66 -20.92 1.20
C GLU A 41 4.29 -21.23 1.80
N CYS A 42 3.67 -20.28 2.51
CA CYS A 42 2.37 -20.48 3.16
C CYS A 42 1.26 -20.84 2.17
N ALA A 43 1.26 -20.21 1.00
CA ALA A 43 0.27 -20.43 -0.04
C ALA A 43 0.69 -21.52 -1.06
N ASN A 44 1.88 -22.12 -0.93
CA ASN A 44 2.48 -23.08 -1.87
C ASN A 44 2.45 -22.59 -3.31
N ILE A 45 2.91 -21.35 -3.56
CA ILE A 45 2.84 -20.72 -4.87
C ILE A 45 3.94 -21.24 -5.79
N ASP A 46 3.53 -21.76 -6.94
CA ASP A 46 4.36 -22.22 -8.05
C ASP A 46 3.70 -21.87 -9.40
N GLY A 47 4.27 -22.36 -10.49
CA GLY A 47 3.78 -22.12 -11.85
C GLY A 47 2.38 -22.68 -12.19
N SER A 48 1.79 -23.48 -11.31
CA SER A 48 0.43 -24.03 -11.48
C SER A 48 -0.66 -23.27 -10.75
N LYS A 49 -0.29 -22.27 -9.94
CA LYS A 49 -1.19 -21.56 -9.03
C LYS A 49 -1.75 -20.28 -9.63
N ASP A 50 -2.96 -19.92 -9.20
CA ASP A 50 -3.64 -18.69 -9.58
C ASP A 50 -3.53 -17.66 -8.44
N VAL A 51 -3.02 -16.47 -8.76
CA VAL A 51 -2.72 -15.40 -7.80
C VAL A 51 -3.44 -14.11 -8.21
N LEU A 52 -4.13 -13.47 -7.26
CA LEU A 52 -4.72 -12.14 -7.43
C LEU A 52 -4.05 -11.12 -6.51
N GLU A 53 -3.56 -10.02 -7.07
CA GLU A 53 -3.14 -8.83 -6.32
C GLU A 53 -4.22 -7.75 -6.38
N ILE A 54 -4.62 -7.23 -5.22
CA ILE A 54 -5.60 -6.14 -5.10
C ILE A 54 -4.85 -4.82 -4.90
N GLY A 55 -4.95 -3.92 -5.90
CA GLY A 55 -4.36 -2.59 -5.85
C GLY A 55 -2.82 -2.62 -5.90
N LEU A 56 -2.27 -3.05 -7.04
CA LEU A 56 -0.82 -3.21 -7.17
C LEU A 56 -0.04 -1.89 -7.16
N GLY A 57 -0.71 -0.73 -7.38
CA GLY A 57 -0.04 0.56 -7.53
C GLY A 57 1.00 0.54 -8.66
N THR A 58 2.25 0.79 -8.32
CA THR A 58 3.38 0.66 -9.27
C THR A 58 4.14 -0.67 -9.14
N GLY A 59 3.54 -1.68 -8.48
CA GLY A 59 4.05 -3.05 -8.42
C GLY A 59 5.21 -3.26 -7.44
N GLN A 60 5.12 -2.69 -6.24
CA GLN A 60 6.11 -2.88 -5.19
C GLN A 60 6.19 -4.33 -4.68
N ALA A 61 5.08 -5.05 -4.78
CA ALA A 61 4.95 -6.42 -4.29
C ALA A 61 4.88 -7.48 -5.40
N THR A 62 4.75 -7.08 -6.64
CA THR A 62 4.36 -7.93 -7.78
C THR A 62 5.46 -8.91 -8.23
N GLU A 63 6.68 -8.42 -8.41
CA GLU A 63 7.75 -9.16 -9.09
C GLU A 63 8.11 -10.51 -8.44
N PRO A 64 8.17 -10.65 -7.09
CA PRO A 64 8.47 -11.93 -6.46
C PRO A 64 7.49 -13.04 -6.83
N PHE A 65 6.20 -12.70 -6.97
CA PHE A 65 5.18 -13.67 -7.40
C PHE A 65 5.30 -14.00 -8.89
N LEU A 66 5.56 -13.01 -9.75
CA LEU A 66 5.79 -13.25 -11.18
C LEU A 66 6.95 -14.23 -11.43
N LYS A 67 8.01 -14.16 -10.62
CA LYS A 67 9.17 -15.06 -10.70
C LYS A 67 8.85 -16.52 -10.36
N THR A 68 7.75 -16.81 -9.67
CA THR A 68 7.30 -18.20 -9.44
C THR A 68 6.73 -18.86 -10.69
N GLY A 69 6.39 -18.06 -11.71
CA GLY A 69 5.71 -18.53 -12.92
C GLY A 69 4.19 -18.72 -12.75
N CYS A 70 3.61 -18.33 -11.62
CA CYS A 70 2.17 -18.48 -11.35
C CYS A 70 1.30 -17.74 -12.38
N ASN A 71 0.03 -18.13 -12.50
CA ASN A 71 -0.97 -17.39 -13.27
C ASN A 71 -1.35 -16.14 -12.49
N TYR A 72 -0.77 -15.02 -12.88
CA TYR A 72 -0.88 -13.78 -12.13
C TYR A 72 -1.92 -12.83 -12.73
N LEU A 73 -2.80 -12.32 -11.87
CA LEU A 73 -3.75 -11.28 -12.19
C LEU A 73 -3.66 -10.17 -11.14
N ALA A 74 -3.63 -8.92 -11.58
CA ALA A 74 -3.82 -7.76 -10.71
C ALA A 74 -5.09 -7.01 -11.07
N ILE A 75 -5.70 -6.34 -10.08
CA ILE A 75 -6.72 -5.33 -10.30
C ILE A 75 -6.26 -4.00 -9.73
N GLU A 76 -6.36 -2.93 -10.53
CA GLU A 76 -5.92 -1.59 -10.16
C GLU A 76 -6.94 -0.54 -10.59
N LEU A 77 -7.24 0.40 -9.68
CA LEU A 77 -8.20 1.47 -9.90
C LEU A 77 -7.65 2.58 -10.80
N GLY A 78 -6.36 2.88 -10.67
CA GLY A 78 -5.66 3.96 -11.36
C GLY A 78 -5.27 3.57 -12.78
N GLU A 79 -5.67 4.37 -13.77
CA GLU A 79 -5.35 4.15 -15.18
C GLU A 79 -3.85 4.32 -15.46
N GLN A 80 -3.23 5.33 -14.87
CA GLN A 80 -1.79 5.61 -15.05
C GLN A 80 -0.92 4.55 -14.37
N PHE A 81 -1.35 4.00 -13.24
CA PHE A 81 -0.69 2.86 -12.61
C PHE A 81 -0.78 1.60 -13.48
N VAL A 82 -1.93 1.35 -14.11
CA VAL A 82 -2.11 0.24 -15.05
C VAL A 82 -1.15 0.36 -16.23
N GLU A 83 -1.06 1.54 -16.85
CA GLU A 83 -0.14 1.79 -17.97
C GLU A 83 1.33 1.65 -17.53
N PHE A 84 1.68 2.25 -16.40
CA PHE A 84 3.02 2.19 -15.83
C PHE A 84 3.48 0.74 -15.60
N THR A 85 2.62 -0.08 -14.99
CA THR A 85 2.96 -1.48 -14.65
C THR A 85 2.94 -2.41 -15.84
N LYS A 86 2.09 -2.19 -16.84
CA LYS A 86 2.17 -2.91 -18.13
C LYS A 86 3.53 -2.72 -18.79
N ASN A 87 4.06 -1.50 -18.77
CA ASN A 87 5.39 -1.21 -19.30
C ASN A 87 6.48 -1.86 -18.44
N LYS A 88 6.39 -1.69 -17.11
CA LYS A 88 7.37 -2.20 -16.15
C LYS A 88 7.52 -3.72 -16.19
N PHE A 89 6.42 -4.45 -16.31
CA PHE A 89 6.38 -5.92 -16.28
C PHE A 89 6.18 -6.54 -17.67
N SER A 90 6.44 -5.80 -18.75
CA SER A 90 6.24 -6.26 -20.13
C SER A 90 7.04 -7.51 -20.51
N SER A 91 8.12 -7.82 -19.80
CA SER A 91 8.93 -9.02 -20.00
C SER A 91 8.34 -10.28 -19.34
N TYR A 92 7.36 -10.14 -18.47
CA TYR A 92 6.73 -11.28 -17.80
C TYR A 92 5.50 -11.74 -18.57
N PHE A 93 5.57 -12.90 -19.20
CA PHE A 93 4.46 -13.46 -19.99
C PHE A 93 3.22 -13.82 -19.15
N ASN A 94 3.42 -14.03 -17.85
CA ASN A 94 2.36 -14.37 -16.89
C ASN A 94 1.74 -13.15 -16.18
N PHE A 95 2.19 -11.93 -16.48
CA PHE A 95 1.60 -10.71 -15.92
C PHE A 95 0.31 -10.33 -16.64
N ASN A 96 -0.80 -10.31 -15.89
CA ASN A 96 -2.08 -9.81 -16.35
C ASN A 96 -2.61 -8.74 -15.38
N ILE A 97 -3.25 -7.71 -15.92
CA ILE A 97 -3.83 -6.62 -15.13
C ILE A 97 -5.15 -6.17 -15.72
N VAL A 98 -6.11 -5.94 -14.83
CA VAL A 98 -7.41 -5.35 -15.12
C VAL A 98 -7.50 -3.97 -14.48
N GLN A 99 -7.90 -2.96 -15.24
CA GLN A 99 -8.29 -1.68 -14.68
C GLN A 99 -9.71 -1.79 -14.14
N GLY A 100 -9.89 -1.48 -12.86
CA GLY A 100 -11.21 -1.53 -12.24
C GLY A 100 -11.19 -1.30 -10.74
N ASP A 101 -12.38 -1.04 -10.21
CA ASP A 101 -12.60 -0.97 -8.77
C ASP A 101 -12.89 -2.38 -8.25
N PHE A 102 -12.03 -2.87 -7.35
CA PHE A 102 -12.21 -4.19 -6.75
C PHE A 102 -13.59 -4.37 -6.11
N GLU A 103 -14.16 -3.33 -5.53
CA GLU A 103 -15.47 -3.41 -4.88
C GLU A 103 -16.58 -3.80 -5.87
N ASN A 104 -16.48 -3.30 -7.11
CA ASN A 104 -17.53 -3.43 -8.13
C ASN A 104 -17.19 -4.39 -9.27
N HIS A 105 -15.94 -4.88 -9.35
CA HIS A 105 -15.52 -5.77 -10.42
C HIS A 105 -16.03 -7.20 -10.18
N ASP A 106 -16.61 -7.81 -11.21
CA ASP A 106 -17.05 -9.20 -11.17
C ASP A 106 -15.90 -10.15 -11.52
N PHE A 107 -15.61 -11.06 -10.61
CA PHE A 107 -14.64 -12.14 -10.79
C PHE A 107 -15.34 -13.50 -10.73
N ASP A 108 -14.75 -14.50 -11.38
CA ASP A 108 -15.17 -15.89 -11.18
C ASP A 108 -14.87 -16.31 -9.72
N PRO A 109 -15.84 -16.91 -9.02
CA PRO A 109 -15.63 -17.39 -7.65
C PRO A 109 -14.70 -18.61 -7.63
N GLN A 110 -14.06 -18.87 -6.46
CA GLN A 110 -13.20 -20.02 -6.21
C GLN A 110 -12.10 -20.22 -7.26
N LYS A 111 -11.50 -19.13 -7.70
CA LYS A 111 -10.51 -19.13 -8.77
C LYS A 111 -9.07 -19.11 -8.27
N PHE A 112 -8.80 -18.43 -7.15
CA PHE A 112 -7.44 -18.12 -6.73
C PHE A 112 -6.95 -19.00 -5.59
N ASP A 113 -5.68 -19.40 -5.65
CA ASP A 113 -4.96 -20.06 -4.57
C ASP A 113 -4.44 -19.03 -3.56
N LEU A 114 -4.09 -17.82 -4.03
CA LEU A 114 -3.67 -16.69 -3.22
C LEU A 114 -4.41 -15.43 -3.67
N VAL A 115 -4.99 -14.72 -2.72
CA VAL A 115 -5.37 -13.32 -2.89
C VAL A 115 -4.52 -12.50 -1.93
N PHE A 116 -3.81 -11.48 -2.44
CA PHE A 116 -3.03 -10.63 -1.57
C PHE A 116 -3.23 -9.14 -1.86
N SER A 117 -2.89 -8.32 -0.87
CA SER A 117 -2.95 -6.87 -0.98
C SER A 117 -1.83 -6.22 -0.18
N ALA A 118 -1.06 -5.36 -0.85
CA ALA A 118 0.05 -4.63 -0.29
C ALA A 118 -0.36 -3.16 -0.05
N ALA A 119 -0.75 -2.85 1.19
CA ALA A 119 -1.17 -1.51 1.63
C ALA A 119 -2.35 -0.90 0.83
N THR A 120 -3.28 -1.75 0.37
CA THR A 120 -4.48 -1.30 -0.37
C THR A 120 -5.78 -1.75 0.28
N ILE A 121 -5.86 -2.98 0.80
CA ILE A 121 -7.12 -3.57 1.28
C ILE A 121 -7.83 -2.74 2.37
N GLN A 122 -7.09 -1.97 3.16
CA GLN A 122 -7.64 -1.08 4.19
C GLN A 122 -8.46 0.10 3.62
N TRP A 123 -8.38 0.34 2.30
CA TRP A 123 -9.20 1.31 1.59
C TRP A 123 -10.59 0.76 1.23
N ILE A 124 -10.80 -0.54 1.34
CA ILE A 124 -12.03 -1.23 0.99
C ILE A 124 -12.82 -1.51 2.29
N PRO A 125 -14.12 -1.18 2.35
CA PRO A 125 -14.92 -1.47 3.53
C PRO A 125 -14.86 -2.94 3.92
N GLU A 126 -14.65 -3.23 5.20
CA GLU A 126 -14.49 -4.57 5.76
C GLU A 126 -15.60 -5.53 5.31
N LYS A 127 -16.85 -5.06 5.36
CA LYS A 127 -18.05 -5.82 4.95
C LYS A 127 -18.12 -6.17 3.47
N ILE A 128 -17.25 -5.56 2.64
CA ILE A 128 -17.13 -5.84 1.21
C ILE A 128 -15.88 -6.69 0.97
N CYS A 129 -14.72 -6.27 1.49
CA CYS A 129 -13.46 -6.90 1.16
C CYS A 129 -13.35 -8.35 1.61
N PHE A 130 -13.64 -8.66 2.88
CA PHE A 130 -13.47 -10.03 3.38
C PHE A 130 -14.44 -11.04 2.76
N PRO A 131 -15.77 -10.78 2.66
CA PRO A 131 -16.66 -11.69 1.97
C PRO A 131 -16.26 -11.92 0.52
N LYS A 132 -15.91 -10.85 -0.21
CA LYS A 132 -15.52 -10.95 -1.61
C LYS A 132 -14.24 -11.76 -1.79
N VAL A 133 -13.20 -11.49 -0.98
CA VAL A 133 -11.96 -12.28 -1.01
C VAL A 133 -12.22 -13.74 -0.66
N TYR A 134 -13.09 -14.00 0.33
CA TYR A 134 -13.47 -15.35 0.70
C TYR A 134 -14.11 -16.10 -0.48
N ASP A 135 -15.03 -15.48 -1.19
CA ASP A 135 -15.68 -16.10 -2.36
C ASP A 135 -14.69 -16.36 -3.51
N LEU A 136 -13.70 -15.48 -3.70
CA LEU A 136 -12.68 -15.61 -4.76
C LEU A 136 -11.67 -16.72 -4.51
N LEU A 137 -11.37 -17.01 -3.24
CA LEU A 137 -10.42 -18.05 -2.88
C LEU A 137 -10.99 -19.45 -3.09
N LYS A 138 -10.16 -20.37 -3.58
CA LYS A 138 -10.40 -21.81 -3.54
C LYS A 138 -10.43 -22.29 -2.08
N SER A 139 -11.03 -23.48 -1.81
CA SER A 139 -10.83 -24.15 -0.52
C SER A 139 -9.35 -24.43 -0.29
N GLY A 140 -8.83 -24.15 0.90
CA GLY A 140 -7.41 -24.17 1.22
C GLY A 140 -6.61 -22.95 0.76
N GLY A 141 -7.25 -22.01 0.03
CA GLY A 141 -6.60 -20.79 -0.47
C GLY A 141 -6.22 -19.81 0.64
N THR A 142 -5.26 -18.93 0.35
CA THR A 142 -4.65 -18.02 1.31
C THR A 142 -5.02 -16.57 1.01
N LEU A 143 -5.41 -15.82 2.04
CA LEU A 143 -5.42 -14.35 2.05
C LEU A 143 -4.14 -13.85 2.70
N ALA A 144 -3.37 -13.00 2.00
CA ALA A 144 -2.21 -12.31 2.55
C ALA A 144 -2.40 -10.78 2.49
N MET A 145 -2.28 -10.13 3.62
CA MET A 145 -2.41 -8.68 3.74
C MET A 145 -1.14 -8.13 4.39
N PHE A 146 -0.49 -7.16 3.78
CA PHE A 146 0.72 -6.61 4.36
C PHE A 146 0.86 -5.12 4.11
N MET A 147 1.57 -4.46 5.02
CA MET A 147 1.77 -3.02 4.98
C MET A 147 3.01 -2.63 5.79
N THR A 148 3.53 -1.44 5.50
CA THR A 148 4.58 -0.81 6.31
C THR A 148 3.95 0.20 7.26
N ARG A 149 4.33 0.14 8.53
CA ARG A 149 4.05 1.16 9.56
C ARG A 149 5.36 1.82 9.94
N THR A 150 5.41 3.13 9.85
CA THR A 150 6.63 3.91 10.11
C THR A 150 6.55 4.58 11.48
N ASP A 151 7.59 4.42 12.29
CA ASP A 151 7.84 5.20 13.50
C ASP A 151 8.91 6.26 13.18
N GLU A 152 8.49 7.49 13.18
CA GLU A 152 9.34 8.67 12.97
C GLU A 152 9.72 9.32 14.31
N LYS A 153 8.94 9.08 15.37
CA LYS A 153 9.09 9.74 16.65
C LYS A 153 10.28 9.22 17.44
N THR A 154 10.33 7.91 17.64
CA THR A 154 11.34 7.29 18.51
C THR A 154 12.78 7.57 18.03
N PRO A 155 13.11 7.45 16.73
CA PRO A 155 14.49 7.66 16.29
C PRO A 155 14.90 9.13 16.20
N ASN A 156 13.95 10.09 16.13
CA ASN A 156 14.26 11.50 15.85
C ASN A 156 14.10 12.45 17.06
N GLY A 157 13.34 12.07 18.10
CA GLY A 157 13.20 12.83 19.33
C GLY A 157 12.86 14.32 19.13
N VAL A 158 13.78 15.22 19.44
CA VAL A 158 13.60 16.67 19.32
C VAL A 158 13.27 17.11 17.89
N LEU A 159 13.92 16.49 16.88
CA LEU A 159 13.61 16.80 15.48
C LEU A 159 12.14 16.49 15.14
N TYR A 160 11.63 15.35 15.64
CA TYR A 160 10.21 15.02 15.46
C TYR A 160 9.31 16.14 16.02
N ASP A 161 9.59 16.61 17.25
CA ASP A 161 8.79 17.66 17.88
C ASP A 161 8.85 18.99 17.09
N GLU A 162 10.00 19.34 16.53
CA GLU A 162 10.13 20.53 15.64
C GLU A 162 9.32 20.36 14.35
N ILE A 163 9.36 19.18 13.73
CA ILE A 163 8.54 18.87 12.54
C ILE A 163 7.05 18.95 12.88
N GLN A 164 6.62 18.43 14.06
CA GLN A 164 5.22 18.53 14.48
C GLN A 164 4.71 19.97 14.64
N LYS A 165 5.58 20.93 15.01
CA LYS A 165 5.22 22.36 15.02
C LYS A 165 4.92 22.86 13.61
N VAL A 166 5.74 22.47 12.61
CA VAL A 166 5.51 22.82 11.20
C VAL A 166 4.19 22.22 10.71
N TYR A 167 3.89 20.96 11.07
CA TYR A 167 2.58 20.34 10.79
C TYR A 167 1.43 21.16 11.38
N ALA A 168 1.51 21.52 12.64
CA ALA A 168 0.46 22.28 13.33
C ALA A 168 0.21 23.65 12.72
N GLU A 169 1.24 24.30 12.20
CA GLU A 169 1.15 25.65 11.62
C GLU A 169 0.72 25.67 10.15
N HIS A 170 1.23 24.74 9.36
CA HIS A 170 1.14 24.83 7.89
C HIS A 170 0.41 23.66 7.24
N PHE A 171 0.21 22.51 7.92
CA PHE A 171 -0.43 21.35 7.32
C PHE A 171 -1.96 21.45 7.45
N GLN A 172 -2.57 22.23 6.55
CA GLN A 172 -4.02 22.44 6.51
C GLN A 172 -4.62 21.60 5.38
N VAL A 173 -5.04 20.39 5.70
CA VAL A 173 -5.66 19.45 4.76
C VAL A 173 -7.00 18.99 5.30
N GLU A 174 -8.04 19.13 4.49
CA GLU A 174 -9.34 18.54 4.78
C GLU A 174 -9.36 17.07 4.37
N THR A 175 -8.95 16.16 5.26
CA THR A 175 -9.10 14.73 5.01
C THR A 175 -10.35 14.21 5.69
N LYS A 176 -11.22 13.59 4.89
CA LYS A 176 -12.42 12.89 5.37
C LYS A 176 -12.26 11.36 5.33
N TYR A 177 -11.06 10.88 5.02
CA TYR A 177 -10.84 9.45 4.89
C TYR A 177 -10.59 8.82 6.27
N THR A 178 -11.45 7.92 6.67
CA THR A 178 -11.43 7.27 8.00
C THR A 178 -11.45 5.74 7.92
N CYS A 179 -11.18 5.15 6.75
CA CYS A 179 -11.23 3.70 6.65
C CYS A 179 -10.15 3.05 7.52
N LYS A 180 -10.59 2.24 8.45
CA LYS A 180 -9.72 1.45 9.34
C LYS A 180 -10.16 0.01 9.23
N LEU A 181 -9.31 -0.81 8.64
CA LEU A 181 -9.50 -2.25 8.62
C LEU A 181 -8.82 -2.88 9.84
N ASN A 182 -9.55 -3.69 10.58
CA ASN A 182 -8.94 -4.62 11.52
C ASN A 182 -8.69 -5.94 10.79
N TYR A 183 -7.42 -6.25 10.53
CA TYR A 183 -7.03 -7.43 9.76
C TYR A 183 -7.45 -8.75 10.44
N GLU A 184 -7.49 -8.77 11.79
CA GLU A 184 -7.92 -9.93 12.57
C GLU A 184 -9.40 -10.28 12.33
N HIS A 185 -10.21 -9.30 11.94
CA HIS A 185 -11.63 -9.52 11.64
C HIS A 185 -11.87 -10.47 10.46
N ALA A 186 -10.86 -10.84 9.68
CA ALA A 186 -11.00 -11.88 8.66
C ALA A 186 -11.62 -13.16 9.23
N VAL A 187 -11.33 -13.52 10.50
CA VAL A 187 -11.93 -14.69 11.16
C VAL A 187 -13.45 -14.59 11.29
N ASN A 188 -14.03 -13.40 11.39
CA ASN A 188 -15.47 -13.19 11.48
C ASN A 188 -16.20 -13.50 10.16
N TYR A 189 -15.43 -13.63 9.07
CA TYR A 189 -15.93 -13.93 7.72
C TYR A 189 -15.60 -15.36 7.26
N GLY A 190 -15.23 -16.23 8.20
CA GLY A 190 -15.00 -17.65 7.94
C GLY A 190 -13.56 -18.03 7.66
N PHE A 191 -12.63 -17.10 7.65
CA PHE A 191 -11.21 -17.42 7.55
C PHE A 191 -10.72 -18.09 8.83
N VAL A 192 -9.74 -18.98 8.69
CA VAL A 192 -9.08 -19.73 9.77
C VAL A 192 -7.57 -19.52 9.73
N ASP A 193 -6.85 -20.05 10.70
CA ASP A 193 -5.38 -20.04 10.78
C ASP A 193 -4.79 -18.62 10.66
N PHE A 194 -5.46 -17.64 11.27
CA PHE A 194 -4.97 -16.28 11.27
C PHE A 194 -3.60 -16.19 11.94
N ASN A 195 -2.62 -15.60 11.23
CA ASN A 195 -1.25 -15.50 11.68
C ASN A 195 -0.71 -14.08 11.40
N TYR A 196 0.15 -13.60 12.29
CA TYR A 196 0.84 -12.32 12.18
C TYR A 196 2.35 -12.51 12.24
N ARG A 197 3.07 -11.84 11.35
CA ARG A 197 4.55 -11.75 11.36
C ARG A 197 4.98 -10.32 11.09
N ASP A 198 6.16 -9.93 11.56
CA ASP A 198 6.72 -8.64 11.21
C ASP A 198 8.24 -8.66 11.04
N TRP A 199 8.73 -7.68 10.30
CA TRP A 199 10.15 -7.39 10.10
C TRP A 199 10.41 -5.92 10.35
N LYS A 200 11.62 -5.61 10.80
CA LYS A 200 12.06 -4.25 11.10
C LYS A 200 13.10 -3.80 10.08
N GLU A 201 12.88 -2.62 9.54
CA GLU A 201 13.83 -1.96 8.65
C GLU A 201 14.04 -0.52 9.10
N THR A 202 15.18 0.07 8.73
CA THR A 202 15.48 1.47 9.01
C THR A 202 15.86 2.17 7.71
N ARG A 203 15.16 3.27 7.41
CA ARG A 203 15.47 4.16 6.31
C ARG A 203 16.04 5.46 6.84
N VAL A 204 17.00 6.00 6.11
CA VAL A 204 17.65 7.27 6.46
C VAL A 204 17.58 8.19 5.26
N TYR A 205 17.12 9.41 5.47
CA TYR A 205 16.99 10.41 4.42
C TYR A 205 17.73 11.70 4.78
N THR A 206 18.21 12.42 3.76
CA THR A 206 18.52 13.85 3.86
C THR A 206 17.23 14.68 3.84
N ALA A 207 17.33 15.98 4.12
CA ALA A 207 16.18 16.87 4.04
C ALA A 207 15.51 16.81 2.66
N ASP A 208 16.27 16.95 1.57
CA ASP A 208 15.74 16.90 0.20
C ASP A 208 15.03 15.56 -0.09
N GLN A 209 15.65 14.44 0.28
CA GLN A 209 15.07 13.12 0.08
C GLN A 209 13.77 12.92 0.86
N TYR A 210 13.71 13.43 2.09
CA TYR A 210 12.52 13.30 2.92
C TYR A 210 11.35 14.13 2.38
N ILE A 211 11.61 15.34 1.87
CA ILE A 211 10.58 16.15 1.20
C ILE A 211 10.03 15.42 -0.03
N GLU A 212 10.88 14.85 -0.88
CA GLU A 212 10.46 14.06 -2.03
C GLU A 212 9.62 12.82 -1.61
N TYR A 213 10.05 12.13 -0.55
CA TYR A 213 9.31 11.01 0.03
C TYR A 213 7.92 11.44 0.49
N LEU A 214 7.80 12.50 1.29
CA LEU A 214 6.51 13.02 1.76
C LEU A 214 5.60 13.41 0.59
N ALA A 215 6.13 14.17 -0.35
CA ALA A 215 5.38 14.67 -1.50
C ALA A 215 4.86 13.56 -2.43
N SER A 216 5.42 12.35 -2.35
CA SER A 216 5.15 11.27 -3.30
C SER A 216 4.43 10.06 -2.67
N THR A 217 4.42 9.93 -1.35
CA THR A 217 3.95 8.71 -0.69
C THR A 217 2.82 8.91 0.32
N GLN A 218 2.45 10.17 0.57
CA GLN A 218 1.38 10.54 1.49
C GLN A 218 0.32 11.33 0.73
N VAL A 219 -0.93 10.83 0.68
CA VAL A 219 -2.02 11.45 -0.10
C VAL A 219 -2.24 12.89 0.31
N GLU A 220 -2.28 13.15 1.61
CA GLU A 220 -2.52 14.46 2.17
C GLU A 220 -1.45 15.46 1.73
N HIS A 221 -0.21 15.03 1.58
CA HIS A 221 0.89 15.88 1.10
C HIS A 221 0.78 16.21 -0.38
N ILE A 222 0.29 15.27 -1.20
CA ILE A 222 0.06 15.48 -2.64
C ILE A 222 -1.01 16.55 -2.85
N THR A 223 -2.03 16.56 -1.99
CA THR A 223 -3.20 17.45 -2.11
C THR A 223 -3.01 18.82 -1.45
N LEU A 224 -1.93 19.03 -0.69
CA LEU A 224 -1.65 20.28 0.01
C LEU A 224 -1.48 21.42 -1.00
N GLN A 225 -2.15 22.57 -0.74
CA GLN A 225 -2.21 23.74 -1.63
C GLN A 225 -1.34 24.89 -1.14
N GLU A 226 -0.98 25.80 -2.07
CA GLU A 226 -0.30 27.06 -1.72
C GLU A 226 -1.24 28.01 -0.93
N PRO A 227 -0.70 28.84 -0.01
CA PRO A 227 0.72 28.98 0.35
C PRO A 227 1.21 27.97 1.38
N HIS A 228 0.32 27.14 1.92
CA HIS A 228 0.63 26.16 2.98
C HIS A 228 1.64 25.12 2.52
N LYS A 229 1.55 24.70 1.25
CA LYS A 229 2.45 23.70 0.66
C LYS A 229 3.92 24.13 0.74
N SER A 230 4.25 25.31 0.21
CA SER A 230 5.63 25.81 0.23
C SER A 230 6.12 26.04 1.65
N ASN A 231 5.30 26.65 2.52
CA ASN A 231 5.66 26.90 3.91
C ASN A 231 5.91 25.62 4.69
N PHE A 232 5.07 24.61 4.47
CA PHE A 232 5.21 23.30 5.10
C PHE A 232 6.52 22.61 4.70
N TYR A 233 6.77 22.47 3.39
CA TYR A 233 7.97 21.78 2.92
C TYR A 233 9.25 22.49 3.30
N ASN A 234 9.29 23.82 3.20
CA ASN A 234 10.44 24.61 3.63
C ASN A 234 10.68 24.47 5.14
N GLY A 235 9.62 24.52 5.96
CA GLY A 235 9.74 24.37 7.40
C GLY A 235 10.27 23.01 7.82
N VAL A 236 9.77 21.92 7.21
CA VAL A 236 10.26 20.55 7.46
C VAL A 236 11.72 20.41 7.00
N HIS A 237 12.04 20.89 5.80
CA HIS A 237 13.40 20.87 5.26
C HIS A 237 14.39 21.56 6.20
N ASP A 238 14.09 22.81 6.61
CA ASP A 238 14.94 23.60 7.49
C ASP A 238 15.13 22.96 8.86
N ALA A 239 14.08 22.33 9.41
CA ALA A 239 14.18 21.59 10.67
C ALA A 239 15.19 20.43 10.56
N ILE A 240 15.13 19.66 9.44
CA ILE A 240 16.07 18.55 9.21
C ILE A 240 17.49 19.06 8.96
N ILE A 241 17.68 20.13 8.19
CA ILE A 241 19.01 20.74 8.00
C ILE A 241 19.61 21.17 9.32
N LYS A 242 18.83 21.87 10.16
CA LYS A 242 19.27 22.34 11.49
C LYS A 242 19.64 21.18 12.42
N ALA A 243 18.99 20.03 12.27
CA ALA A 243 19.28 18.82 13.04
C ALA A 243 20.46 17.99 12.49
N GLY A 244 21.19 18.49 11.46
CA GLY A 244 22.34 17.79 10.87
C GLY A 244 22.05 17.07 9.55
N ASN A 245 21.01 17.48 8.84
CA ASN A 245 20.61 16.97 7.52
C ASN A 245 20.39 15.43 7.50
N LYS A 246 19.74 14.92 8.53
CA LYS A 246 19.45 13.50 8.67
C LYS A 246 18.14 13.28 9.41
N ILE A 247 17.25 12.47 8.82
CA ILE A 247 16.05 11.94 9.48
C ILE A 247 16.02 10.42 9.34
N VAL A 248 15.60 9.74 10.41
CA VAL A 248 15.58 8.27 10.50
C VAL A 248 14.13 7.80 10.58
N LEU A 249 13.77 6.81 9.81
CA LEU A 249 12.46 6.18 9.82
C LEU A 249 12.63 4.70 10.18
N ASN A 250 12.01 4.27 11.27
CA ASN A 250 11.97 2.86 11.64
C ASN A 250 10.68 2.23 11.16
N ASP A 251 10.79 1.34 10.21
CA ASP A 251 9.66 0.64 9.61
C ASP A 251 9.39 -0.70 10.30
N THR A 252 8.10 -0.97 10.46
CA THR A 252 7.60 -2.30 10.75
C THR A 252 6.82 -2.77 9.53
N ILE A 253 7.35 -3.76 8.83
CA ILE A 253 6.68 -4.44 7.74
C ILE A 253 5.83 -5.54 8.36
N ALA A 254 4.51 -5.38 8.34
CA ALA A 254 3.55 -6.28 8.96
C ALA A 254 2.89 -7.17 7.90
N LEU A 255 2.85 -8.48 8.14
CA LEU A 255 2.17 -9.49 7.33
C LEU A 255 1.07 -10.15 8.16
N TYR A 256 -0.11 -10.21 7.59
CA TYR A 256 -1.27 -10.94 8.11
C TYR A 256 -1.67 -12.02 7.12
N LEU A 257 -1.73 -13.25 7.57
CA LEU A 257 -2.13 -14.40 6.78
C LEU A 257 -3.41 -15.02 7.36
N ALA A 258 -4.28 -15.49 6.47
CA ALA A 258 -5.46 -16.28 6.86
C ALA A 258 -5.80 -17.26 5.75
N LYS A 259 -6.47 -18.36 6.08
CA LYS A 259 -6.86 -19.39 5.11
C LYS A 259 -8.36 -19.52 4.99
N LYS A 260 -8.82 -19.81 3.79
CA LYS A 260 -10.16 -20.32 3.56
C LYS A 260 -10.13 -21.83 3.79
N PRO A 261 -10.98 -22.39 4.69
CA PRO A 261 -11.05 -23.85 4.94
C PRO A 261 -11.47 -24.64 3.70
#